data_94e6ec46af1fe4a02980d8f1645d2e8c
#
_entry.id   94e6ec46af1fe4a02980d8f1645d2e8c
#
_cell.length_a   1.000
_cell.length_b   1.000
_cell.length_c   1.000
_cell.angle_alpha   90.00
_cell.angle_beta   90.00
_cell.angle_gamma   90.00
#
_symmetry.space_group_name_H-M   'P 1'
#
loop_
_entity.id
_entity.type
_entity.pdbx_description
1 polymer ?
#
loop_
_entity_poly.entity_id
_entity_poly.type
_entity_poly.pdbx_seq_one_letter_code
_entity_poly.pdbx_strand_id
1 'polypeptide(L)'
;MIKTRKVLSVLLCTAATVYTLWYMHFGVPYKNSGALSKIGLEHRILFTIWGVLTYTALTMGIKLAFEKTEHKRLYIPFSVISGAGMLLTLANEFDYDKKLQYYLHCTGSLLFSAVTGICIFLLFFLLRKKDKVYLIFCVTAGVILIVDLICLLIFKETGLIEALPIFAGYVLLTVTNLRRDIVEIRI
;
A
#
# COMPACT_ATOMS: atom_id res chain seq x y z
N MET A 1 3.35 25.05 -6.37
CA MET A 1 4.03 23.75 -6.26
C MET A 1 3.35 22.76 -5.30
N ILE A 2 3.06 23.09 -4.03
CA ILE A 2 2.45 22.15 -3.05
C ILE A 2 1.07 21.65 -3.51
N LYS A 3 0.22 22.54 -4.03
CA LYS A 3 -1.14 22.17 -4.52
C LYS A 3 -1.08 21.15 -5.65
N THR A 4 -0.15 21.32 -6.60
CA THR A 4 0.06 20.39 -7.72
C THR A 4 0.47 18.99 -7.25
N ARG A 5 1.36 18.89 -6.25
CA ARG A 5 1.82 17.60 -5.70
C ARG A 5 0.70 16.85 -4.97
N LYS A 6 -0.17 17.57 -4.24
CA LYS A 6 -1.36 16.98 -3.59
C LYS A 6 -2.32 16.41 -4.62
N VAL A 7 -2.62 17.18 -5.67
CA VAL A 7 -3.50 16.72 -6.78
C VAL A 7 -2.90 15.49 -7.45
N LEU A 8 -1.60 15.50 -7.77
CA LEU A 8 -0.93 14.35 -8.37
C LEU A 8 -1.01 13.10 -7.50
N SER A 9 -0.81 13.22 -6.19
CA SER A 9 -0.95 12.09 -5.26
C SER A 9 -2.35 11.50 -5.25
N VAL A 10 -3.38 12.35 -5.26
CA VAL A 10 -4.79 11.89 -5.33
C VAL A 10 -5.06 11.19 -6.66
N LEU A 11 -4.62 11.75 -7.77
CA LEU A 11 -4.79 11.14 -9.09
C LEU A 11 -4.09 9.78 -9.18
N LEU A 12 -2.87 9.66 -8.64
CA LEU A 12 -2.16 8.39 -8.60
C LEU A 12 -2.88 7.34 -7.75
N CYS A 13 -3.34 7.70 -6.54
CA CYS A 13 -4.11 6.79 -5.70
C CYS A 13 -5.43 6.37 -6.37
N THR A 14 -6.13 7.31 -7.03
CA THR A 14 -7.36 7.00 -7.76
C THR A 14 -7.08 6.08 -8.95
N ALA A 15 -6.06 6.38 -9.76
CA ALA A 15 -5.67 5.55 -10.89
C ALA A 15 -5.25 4.14 -10.43
N ALA A 16 -4.47 4.05 -9.34
CA ALA A 16 -4.07 2.77 -8.77
C ALA A 16 -5.27 1.97 -8.24
N THR A 17 -6.25 2.64 -7.61
CA THR A 17 -7.50 2.00 -7.15
C THR A 17 -8.29 1.44 -8.33
N VAL A 18 -8.54 2.25 -9.36
CA VAL A 18 -9.29 1.83 -10.55
C VAL A 18 -8.57 0.69 -11.26
N TYR A 19 -7.24 0.80 -11.42
CA TYR A 19 -6.44 -0.26 -12.04
C TYR A 19 -6.48 -1.56 -11.22
N THR A 20 -6.36 -1.50 -9.90
CA THR A 20 -6.43 -2.68 -9.03
C THR A 20 -7.78 -3.38 -9.15
N LEU A 21 -8.90 -2.62 -9.11
CA LEU A 21 -10.25 -3.16 -9.28
C LEU A 21 -10.42 -3.83 -10.65
N TRP A 22 -9.94 -3.19 -11.71
CA TRP A 22 -9.97 -3.75 -13.05
C TRP A 22 -9.08 -5.00 -13.16
N TYR A 23 -7.88 -4.98 -12.59
CA TYR A 23 -6.97 -6.11 -12.60
C TYR A 23 -7.52 -7.33 -11.82
N MET A 24 -8.21 -7.10 -10.70
CA MET A 24 -8.89 -8.16 -9.94
C MET A 24 -9.99 -8.87 -10.75
N HIS A 25 -10.51 -8.25 -11.81
CA HIS A 25 -11.53 -8.84 -12.67
C HIS A 25 -11.03 -10.06 -13.45
N PHE A 26 -9.71 -10.21 -13.65
CA PHE A 26 -9.12 -11.38 -14.31
C PHE A 26 -9.10 -12.64 -13.44
N GLY A 27 -9.53 -12.56 -12.17
CA GLY A 27 -9.62 -13.68 -11.23
C GLY A 27 -10.90 -13.66 -10.41
N VAL A 28 -11.02 -14.64 -9.51
CA VAL A 28 -12.12 -14.68 -8.53
C VAL A 28 -11.59 -14.16 -7.19
N PRO A 29 -11.87 -12.89 -6.82
CA PRO A 29 -11.15 -12.18 -5.75
C PRO A 29 -11.17 -12.85 -4.37
N TYR A 30 -12.20 -13.65 -4.06
CA TYR A 30 -12.35 -14.36 -2.79
C TYR A 30 -11.77 -15.78 -2.81
N LYS A 31 -11.21 -16.22 -3.94
CA LYS A 31 -10.54 -17.52 -4.07
C LYS A 31 -9.03 -17.32 -4.19
N ASN A 32 -8.27 -18.34 -3.82
CA ASN A 32 -6.82 -18.34 -3.99
C ASN A 32 -6.39 -18.20 -5.46
N SER A 33 -7.19 -18.70 -6.42
CA SER A 33 -6.95 -18.50 -7.86
C SER A 33 -7.06 -17.04 -8.29
N GLY A 34 -7.72 -16.19 -7.53
CA GLY A 34 -7.85 -14.77 -7.80
C GLY A 34 -6.86 -13.89 -7.03
N ALA A 35 -5.86 -14.46 -6.35
CA ALA A 35 -4.77 -13.69 -5.79
C ALA A 35 -4.08 -12.88 -6.89
N LEU A 36 -3.77 -11.61 -6.63
CA LEU A 36 -3.17 -10.72 -7.63
C LEU A 36 -1.87 -11.28 -8.18
N SER A 37 -1.09 -11.91 -7.30
CA SER A 37 0.14 -12.60 -7.65
C SER A 37 -0.09 -13.78 -8.61
N LYS A 38 -1.20 -14.53 -8.46
CA LYS A 38 -1.57 -15.64 -9.36
C LYS A 38 -2.09 -15.15 -10.70
N ILE A 39 -2.92 -14.12 -10.73
CA ILE A 39 -3.32 -13.46 -11.96
C ILE A 39 -2.07 -13.01 -12.73
N GLY A 40 -1.02 -12.60 -12.00
CA GLY A 40 0.26 -12.22 -12.55
C GLY A 40 1.04 -13.33 -13.28
N LEU A 41 0.74 -14.61 -13.05
CA LEU A 41 1.34 -15.70 -13.83
C LEU A 41 0.87 -15.68 -15.29
N GLU A 42 -0.40 -15.43 -15.52
CA GLU A 42 -1.01 -15.37 -16.85
C GLU A 42 -0.85 -13.97 -17.48
N HIS A 43 -0.86 -12.94 -16.65
CA HIS A 43 -0.87 -11.53 -17.07
C HIS A 43 0.33 -10.74 -16.51
N ARG A 44 1.56 -11.20 -16.81
CA ARG A 44 2.81 -10.67 -16.24
C ARG A 44 2.99 -9.16 -16.41
N ILE A 45 2.70 -8.65 -17.60
CA ILE A 45 2.83 -7.22 -17.90
C ILE A 45 1.85 -6.40 -17.06
N LEU A 46 0.59 -6.86 -16.96
CA LEU A 46 -0.43 -6.19 -16.17
C LEU A 46 -0.08 -6.18 -14.68
N PHE A 47 0.46 -7.27 -14.15
CA PHE A 47 0.95 -7.36 -12.79
C PHE A 47 2.11 -6.39 -12.53
N THR A 48 3.03 -6.28 -13.49
CA THR A 48 4.15 -5.32 -13.39
C THR A 48 3.65 -3.87 -13.36
N ILE A 49 2.71 -3.52 -14.23
CA ILE A 49 2.08 -2.18 -14.24
C ILE A 49 1.37 -1.92 -12.91
N TRP A 50 0.60 -2.90 -12.40
CA TRP A 50 -0.05 -2.82 -11.11
C TRP A 50 0.94 -2.54 -9.98
N GLY A 51 2.03 -3.29 -9.90
CA GLY A 51 3.01 -3.15 -8.84
C GLY A 51 3.73 -1.80 -8.87
N VAL A 52 4.16 -1.35 -10.06
CA VAL A 52 4.82 -0.04 -10.23
C VAL A 52 3.86 1.10 -9.87
N LEU A 53 2.61 1.04 -10.34
CA LEU A 53 1.60 2.05 -10.05
C LEU A 53 1.26 2.10 -8.57
N THR A 54 1.06 0.94 -7.94
CA THR A 54 0.79 0.79 -6.51
C THR A 54 1.92 1.36 -5.65
N TYR A 55 3.16 0.94 -5.92
CA TYR A 55 4.33 1.45 -5.20
C TYR A 55 4.48 2.97 -5.34
N THR A 56 4.32 3.49 -6.54
CA THR A 56 4.45 4.92 -6.82
C THR A 56 3.35 5.73 -6.10
N ALA A 57 2.11 5.27 -6.15
CA ALA A 57 0.98 5.93 -5.49
C ALA A 57 1.15 5.98 -3.97
N LEU A 58 1.48 4.83 -3.34
CA LEU A 58 1.70 4.75 -1.89
C LEU A 58 2.90 5.59 -1.45
N THR A 59 4.04 5.48 -2.12
CA THR A 59 5.26 6.23 -1.78
C THR A 59 5.04 7.74 -1.90
N MET A 60 4.37 8.20 -2.97
CA MET A 60 4.04 9.62 -3.14
C MET A 60 3.07 10.10 -2.05
N GLY A 61 2.05 9.31 -1.74
CA GLY A 61 1.09 9.60 -0.68
C GLY A 61 1.74 9.68 0.70
N ILE A 62 2.57 8.70 1.04
CA ILE A 62 3.34 8.63 2.30
C ILE A 62 4.27 9.84 2.43
N LYS A 63 5.07 10.12 1.39
CA LYS A 63 5.98 11.27 1.37
C LYS A 63 5.27 12.57 1.71
N LEU A 64 4.16 12.86 1.04
CA LEU A 64 3.38 14.09 1.27
C LEU A 64 2.76 14.13 2.67
N ALA A 65 2.29 12.99 3.17
CA ALA A 65 1.73 12.92 4.51
C ALA A 65 2.79 13.10 5.59
N PHE A 66 4.03 12.61 5.40
CA PHE A 66 5.15 12.86 6.30
C PHE A 66 5.60 14.32 6.34
N GLU A 67 5.33 15.12 5.30
CA GLU A 67 5.57 16.57 5.33
C GLU A 67 4.79 17.28 6.46
N LYS A 68 3.70 16.66 6.96
CA LYS A 68 2.90 17.13 8.10
C LYS A 68 3.50 16.76 9.47
N THR A 69 4.51 15.91 9.53
CA THR A 69 5.20 15.50 10.76
C THR A 69 6.48 16.32 10.96
N GLU A 70 7.05 16.25 12.16
CA GLU A 70 8.40 16.79 12.42
C GLU A 70 9.49 15.91 11.79
N HIS A 71 9.19 14.63 11.57
CA HIS A 71 10.12 13.61 11.04
C HIS A 71 9.95 13.41 9.52
N LYS A 72 10.05 14.50 8.75
CA LYS A 72 9.75 14.55 7.30
C LYS A 72 10.49 13.51 6.44
N ARG A 73 11.65 13.02 6.88
CA ARG A 73 12.49 12.06 6.12
C ARG A 73 12.38 10.62 6.62
N LEU A 74 11.63 10.38 7.70
CA LEU A 74 11.53 9.04 8.31
C LEU A 74 10.93 7.99 7.36
N TYR A 75 10.12 8.39 6.39
CA TYR A 75 9.56 7.48 5.37
C TYR A 75 10.63 6.90 4.42
N ILE A 76 11.80 7.53 4.27
CA ILE A 76 12.80 7.14 3.26
C ILE A 76 13.27 5.69 3.42
N PRO A 77 13.77 5.24 4.59
CA PRO A 77 14.21 3.85 4.74
C PRO A 77 13.07 2.86 4.48
N PHE A 78 11.84 3.15 4.92
CA PHE A 78 10.68 2.30 4.65
C PHE A 78 10.38 2.22 3.15
N SER A 79 10.41 3.35 2.43
CA SER A 79 10.18 3.36 0.98
C SER A 79 11.26 2.60 0.22
N VAL A 80 12.53 2.69 0.63
CA VAL A 80 13.62 1.94 -0.01
C VAL A 80 13.43 0.43 0.21
N ILE A 81 13.16 0.01 1.44
CA ILE A 81 12.98 -1.41 1.77
C ILE A 81 11.71 -1.96 1.08
N SER A 82 10.59 -1.25 1.13
CA SER A 82 9.37 -1.68 0.46
C SER A 82 9.52 -1.69 -1.07
N GLY A 83 10.29 -0.74 -1.62
CA GLY A 83 10.63 -0.73 -3.04
C GLY A 83 11.47 -1.94 -3.46
N ALA A 84 12.47 -2.31 -2.66
CA ALA A 84 13.24 -3.54 -2.87
C ALA A 84 12.33 -4.78 -2.78
N GLY A 85 11.39 -4.82 -1.83
CA GLY A 85 10.37 -5.86 -1.72
C GLY A 85 9.50 -5.95 -2.98
N MET A 86 8.98 -4.82 -3.48
CA MET A 86 8.19 -4.78 -4.72
C MET A 86 9.01 -5.25 -5.93
N LEU A 87 10.25 -4.81 -6.08
CA LEU A 87 11.12 -5.26 -7.16
C LEU A 87 11.36 -6.78 -7.08
N LEU A 88 11.59 -7.32 -5.89
CA LEU A 88 11.78 -8.76 -5.69
C LEU A 88 10.51 -9.54 -6.06
N THR A 89 9.32 -9.04 -5.71
CA THR A 89 8.02 -9.59 -6.10
C THR A 89 7.86 -9.60 -7.62
N LEU A 90 8.13 -8.46 -8.25
CA LEU A 90 7.96 -8.30 -9.70
C LEU A 90 9.02 -9.07 -10.52
N ALA A 91 10.21 -9.29 -10.00
CA ALA A 91 11.26 -10.03 -10.68
C ALA A 91 11.03 -11.55 -10.66
N ASN A 92 10.26 -12.07 -9.72
CA ASN A 92 10.03 -13.50 -9.52
C ASN A 92 8.58 -13.89 -9.80
N GLU A 93 8.36 -15.13 -10.21
CA GLU A 93 7.01 -15.67 -10.48
C GLU A 93 6.42 -16.30 -9.21
N PHE A 94 5.10 -16.16 -9.05
CA PHE A 94 4.34 -16.83 -7.99
C PHE A 94 3.98 -18.26 -8.43
N ASP A 95 5.00 -19.06 -8.77
CA ASP A 95 4.86 -20.39 -9.33
C ASP A 95 5.34 -21.44 -8.31
N TYR A 96 4.41 -22.31 -7.84
CA TYR A 96 4.72 -23.35 -6.85
C TYR A 96 5.71 -24.40 -7.36
N ASP A 97 5.79 -24.63 -8.67
CA ASP A 97 6.74 -25.58 -9.26
C ASP A 97 8.15 -25.03 -9.26
N LYS A 98 8.31 -23.72 -9.27
CA LYS A 98 9.59 -22.99 -9.20
C LYS A 98 9.87 -22.52 -7.76
N LYS A 99 10.15 -23.43 -6.84
CA LYS A 99 10.27 -23.15 -5.40
C LYS A 99 11.07 -21.90 -5.04
N LEU A 100 12.24 -21.68 -5.64
CA LEU A 100 13.06 -20.51 -5.35
C LEU A 100 12.37 -19.21 -5.76
N GLN A 101 11.79 -19.14 -6.96
CA GLN A 101 11.07 -17.96 -7.43
C GLN A 101 9.84 -17.69 -6.56
N TYR A 102 9.09 -18.74 -6.21
CA TYR A 102 7.96 -18.65 -5.30
C TYR A 102 8.36 -18.04 -3.94
N TYR A 103 9.43 -18.56 -3.31
CA TYR A 103 9.89 -18.01 -2.03
C TYR A 103 10.37 -16.56 -2.13
N LEU A 104 11.11 -16.23 -3.19
CA LEU A 104 11.57 -14.86 -3.42
C LEU A 104 10.39 -13.91 -3.66
N HIS A 105 9.39 -14.33 -4.44
CA HIS A 105 8.16 -13.59 -4.66
C HIS A 105 7.41 -13.33 -3.35
N CYS A 106 7.14 -14.38 -2.56
CA CYS A 106 6.44 -14.27 -1.28
C CYS A 106 7.19 -13.38 -0.28
N THR A 107 8.52 -13.54 -0.19
CA THR A 107 9.37 -12.69 0.66
C THR A 107 9.29 -11.22 0.22
N GLY A 108 9.37 -10.98 -1.08
CA GLY A 108 9.24 -9.62 -1.65
C GLY A 108 7.89 -9.00 -1.35
N SER A 109 6.81 -9.74 -1.58
CA SER A 109 5.43 -9.31 -1.32
C SER A 109 5.20 -8.98 0.16
N LEU A 110 5.67 -9.86 1.06
CA LEU A 110 5.59 -9.62 2.50
C LEU A 110 6.40 -8.39 2.91
N LEU A 111 7.61 -8.24 2.36
CA LEU A 111 8.45 -7.08 2.64
C LEU A 111 7.78 -5.77 2.17
N PHE A 112 7.23 -5.78 0.97
CA PHE A 112 6.50 -4.63 0.43
C PHE A 112 5.29 -4.28 1.30
N SER A 113 4.40 -5.23 1.57
CA SER A 113 3.14 -4.98 2.27
C SER A 113 3.37 -4.63 3.75
N ALA A 114 4.18 -5.42 4.47
CA ALA A 114 4.42 -5.19 5.90
C ALA A 114 5.16 -3.88 6.15
N VAL A 115 6.24 -3.60 5.41
CA VAL A 115 7.03 -2.37 5.61
C VAL A 115 6.22 -1.13 5.22
N THR A 116 5.43 -1.19 4.14
CA THR A 116 4.53 -0.09 3.76
C THR A 116 3.45 0.13 4.82
N GLY A 117 2.82 -0.94 5.28
CA GLY A 117 1.79 -0.88 6.31
C GLY A 117 2.31 -0.33 7.63
N ILE A 118 3.48 -0.78 8.09
CA ILE A 118 4.15 -0.25 9.30
C ILE A 118 4.48 1.24 9.11
N CYS A 119 4.93 1.66 7.94
CA CYS A 119 5.22 3.06 7.64
C CYS A 119 3.96 3.93 7.74
N ILE A 120 2.83 3.47 7.20
CA ILE A 120 1.53 4.16 7.29
C ILE A 120 1.03 4.19 8.74
N PHE A 121 1.13 3.09 9.48
CA PHE A 121 0.79 3.06 10.89
C PHE A 121 1.63 4.06 11.70
N LEU A 122 2.96 4.06 11.51
CA LEU A 122 3.88 4.98 12.17
C LEU A 122 3.58 6.45 11.84
N LEU A 123 3.25 6.76 10.60
CA LEU A 123 2.80 8.09 10.20
C LEU A 123 1.62 8.56 11.07
N PHE A 124 0.56 7.76 11.17
CA PHE A 124 -0.62 8.13 11.95
C PHE A 124 -0.35 8.11 13.45
N PHE A 125 0.51 7.23 13.92
CA PHE A 125 0.98 7.24 15.29
C PHE A 125 1.69 8.57 15.66
N LEU A 126 2.50 9.13 14.77
CA LEU A 126 3.14 10.43 14.96
C LEU A 126 2.13 11.58 14.92
N LEU A 127 1.10 11.48 14.06
CA LEU A 127 0.08 12.51 13.90
C LEU A 127 -1.06 12.44 14.94
N ARG A 128 -1.23 11.33 15.67
CA ARG A 128 -2.39 11.08 16.56
C ARG A 128 -2.69 12.15 17.59
N LYS A 129 -1.65 12.89 18.05
CA LYS A 129 -1.80 13.97 19.03
C LYS A 129 -2.24 15.29 18.40
N LYS A 130 -2.17 15.44 17.07
CA LYS A 130 -2.54 16.67 16.37
C LYS A 130 -4.05 16.79 16.16
N ASP A 131 -4.75 15.67 15.93
CA ASP A 131 -6.19 15.64 15.66
C ASP A 131 -6.74 14.24 15.94
N LYS A 132 -7.97 14.17 16.47
CA LYS A 132 -8.70 12.92 16.73
C LYS A 132 -8.86 12.04 15.48
N VAL A 133 -8.96 12.65 14.31
CA VAL A 133 -9.05 11.90 13.04
C VAL A 133 -7.78 11.09 12.77
N TYR A 134 -6.60 11.62 13.08
CA TYR A 134 -5.37 10.87 12.95
C TYR A 134 -5.23 9.75 13.98
N LEU A 135 -5.83 9.91 15.16
CA LEU A 135 -5.96 8.80 16.12
C LEU A 135 -6.84 7.68 15.56
N ILE A 136 -7.99 8.02 14.97
CA ILE A 136 -8.86 7.04 14.29
C ILE A 136 -8.09 6.35 13.17
N PHE A 137 -7.37 7.08 12.33
CA PHE A 137 -6.56 6.50 11.25
C PHE A 137 -5.45 5.59 11.76
N CYS A 138 -4.82 5.93 12.89
CA CYS A 138 -3.83 5.08 13.53
C CYS A 138 -4.43 3.74 13.98
N VAL A 139 -5.58 3.78 14.66
CA VAL A 139 -6.30 2.58 15.09
C VAL A 139 -6.75 1.76 13.88
N THR A 140 -7.35 2.40 12.89
CA THR A 140 -7.78 1.74 11.64
C THR A 140 -6.63 1.05 10.92
N ALA A 141 -5.49 1.72 10.76
CA ALA A 141 -4.31 1.13 10.12
C ALA A 141 -3.78 -0.07 10.92
N GLY A 142 -3.73 0.03 12.26
CA GLY A 142 -3.31 -1.08 13.12
C GLY A 142 -4.25 -2.28 13.04
N VAL A 143 -5.56 -2.04 13.08
CA VAL A 143 -6.59 -3.10 12.96
C VAL A 143 -6.48 -3.78 11.60
N ILE A 144 -6.35 -3.02 10.52
CA ILE A 144 -6.23 -3.58 9.16
C ILE A 144 -4.99 -4.48 9.07
N LEU A 145 -3.83 -4.05 9.58
CA LEU A 145 -2.61 -4.86 9.55
C LEU A 145 -2.77 -6.18 10.32
N ILE A 146 -3.41 -6.14 11.50
CA ILE A 146 -3.63 -7.34 12.31
C ILE A 146 -4.64 -8.28 11.64
N VAL A 147 -5.76 -7.73 11.16
CA VAL A 147 -6.80 -8.52 10.49
C VAL A 147 -6.27 -9.13 9.20
N ASP A 148 -5.53 -8.37 8.40
CA ASP A 148 -4.92 -8.85 7.16
C ASP A 148 -3.95 -10.01 7.42
N LEU A 149 -3.07 -9.88 8.43
CA LEU A 149 -2.18 -10.96 8.84
C LEU A 149 -2.94 -12.21 9.28
N ILE A 150 -4.00 -12.07 10.09
CA ILE A 150 -4.84 -13.18 10.53
C ILE A 150 -5.53 -13.83 9.33
N CYS A 151 -6.10 -13.03 8.43
CA CYS A 151 -6.75 -13.53 7.22
C CYS A 151 -5.78 -14.28 6.31
N LEU A 152 -4.57 -13.77 6.14
CA LEU A 152 -3.51 -14.42 5.36
C LEU A 152 -3.13 -15.79 5.95
N LEU A 153 -3.03 -15.89 7.28
CA LEU A 153 -2.69 -17.15 7.96
C LEU A 153 -3.82 -18.19 7.86
N ILE A 154 -5.10 -17.76 7.87
CA ILE A 154 -6.25 -18.66 7.87
C ILE A 154 -6.68 -19.03 6.43
N PHE A 155 -6.83 -18.03 5.56
CA PHE A 155 -7.42 -18.19 4.23
C PHE A 155 -6.40 -18.27 3.10
N LYS A 156 -5.10 -18.10 3.43
CA LYS A 156 -4.01 -17.96 2.46
C LYS A 156 -4.22 -16.73 1.56
N GLU A 157 -3.45 -16.66 0.47
CA GLU A 157 -3.50 -15.54 -0.46
C GLU A 157 -4.83 -15.56 -1.25
N THR A 158 -5.54 -14.45 -1.23
CA THR A 158 -6.67 -14.15 -2.12
C THR A 158 -6.57 -12.71 -2.62
N GLY A 159 -7.22 -12.39 -3.73
CA GLY A 159 -7.20 -11.03 -4.27
C GLY A 159 -7.73 -9.98 -3.30
N LEU A 160 -8.72 -10.33 -2.47
CA LEU A 160 -9.24 -9.44 -1.44
C LEU A 160 -8.23 -9.18 -0.32
N ILE A 161 -7.57 -10.23 0.17
CA ILE A 161 -6.55 -10.12 1.24
C ILE A 161 -5.37 -9.27 0.73
N GLU A 162 -4.89 -9.48 -0.50
CA GLU A 162 -3.80 -8.69 -1.07
C GLU A 162 -4.22 -7.24 -1.37
N ALA A 163 -5.47 -6.97 -1.76
CA ALA A 163 -5.92 -5.65 -2.18
C ALA A 163 -6.44 -4.77 -1.03
N LEU A 164 -7.06 -5.34 0.01
CA LEU A 164 -7.72 -4.58 1.07
C LEU A 164 -6.78 -3.60 1.80
N PRO A 165 -5.59 -4.01 2.27
CA PRO A 165 -4.66 -3.09 2.95
C PRO A 165 -4.15 -1.99 2.01
N ILE A 166 -4.03 -2.29 0.71
CA ILE A 166 -3.60 -1.33 -0.31
C ILE A 166 -4.69 -0.26 -0.51
N PHE A 167 -5.96 -0.67 -0.67
CA PHE A 167 -7.08 0.27 -0.79
C PHE A 167 -7.22 1.15 0.46
N ALA A 168 -7.09 0.55 1.65
CA ALA A 168 -7.09 1.32 2.89
C ALA A 168 -5.95 2.35 2.91
N GLY A 169 -4.75 1.96 2.49
CA GLY A 169 -3.61 2.87 2.34
C GLY A 169 -3.93 4.04 1.42
N TYR A 170 -4.50 3.79 0.23
CA TYR A 170 -4.89 4.84 -0.70
C TYR A 170 -5.91 5.82 -0.09
N VAL A 171 -6.95 5.30 0.57
CA VAL A 171 -7.99 6.15 1.18
C VAL A 171 -7.41 6.99 2.32
N LEU A 172 -6.70 6.37 3.26
CA LEU A 172 -6.13 7.06 4.42
C LEU A 172 -5.14 8.14 4.02
N LEU A 173 -4.25 7.86 3.04
CA LEU A 173 -3.28 8.81 2.54
C LEU A 173 -3.92 9.93 1.74
N THR A 174 -4.93 9.62 0.90
CA THR A 174 -5.67 10.62 0.12
C THR A 174 -6.38 11.61 1.04
N VAL A 175 -7.14 11.12 2.02
CA VAL A 175 -7.82 11.97 3.00
C VAL A 175 -6.81 12.82 3.77
N THR A 176 -5.70 12.22 4.22
CA THR A 176 -4.63 12.94 4.93
C THR A 176 -4.04 14.07 4.09
N ASN A 177 -3.74 13.81 2.81
CA ASN A 177 -3.12 14.78 1.93
C ASN A 177 -4.06 15.91 1.51
N LEU A 178 -5.38 15.66 1.46
CA LEU A 178 -6.39 16.67 1.16
C LEU A 178 -6.75 17.53 2.38
N ARG A 179 -6.64 17.01 3.61
CA ARG A 179 -6.94 17.79 4.82
C ARG A 179 -6.01 19.01 4.91
N ARG A 180 -6.63 20.16 5.20
CA ARG A 180 -5.91 21.37 5.59
C ARG A 180 -5.35 21.18 7.00
N ASP A 181 -4.12 21.61 7.23
CA ASP A 181 -3.55 21.60 8.57
C ASP A 181 -4.25 22.68 9.42
N ILE A 182 -4.71 22.28 10.62
CA ILE A 182 -5.44 23.19 11.56
C ILE A 182 -4.57 24.39 11.97
N VAL A 183 -3.26 24.29 11.80
CA VAL A 183 -2.31 25.36 12.12
C VAL A 183 -2.46 26.61 11.23
N GLU A 184 -3.03 26.47 10.00
CA GLU A 184 -3.27 27.64 9.11
C GLU A 184 -4.49 28.47 9.52
N ILE A 185 -5.26 28.07 10.52
CA ILE A 185 -6.50 28.77 10.94
C ILE A 185 -6.31 29.58 12.23
N ARG A 186 -5.12 29.51 12.85
CA ARG A 186 -4.81 30.23 14.10
C ARG A 186 -3.87 31.43 13.94
N ILE A 187 -3.84 32.06 12.76
CA ILE A 187 -3.16 33.34 12.55
C ILE A 187 -4.20 34.38 12.17
#